data_dcff22a9f8fe71fdcf15bf98ff8e1871
#
_entry.id   dcff22a9f8fe71fdcf15bf98ff8e1871
#
_cell.length_a   1.000
_cell.length_b   1.000
_cell.length_c   1.000
_cell.angle_alpha   90.00
_cell.angle_beta   90.00
_cell.angle_gamma   90.00
#
_symmetry.space_group_name_H-M   'P 1'
#
loop_
_entity.id
_entity.type
_entity.pdbx_description
1 polymer ?
#
loop_
_entity_poly.entity_id
_entity_poly.type
_entity_poly.pdbx_seq_one_letter_code
_entity_poly.pdbx_strand_id
1 'polypeptide(L)'
;MSKFPSFQGKAGLEGMTYLELDHVFSDGNMKDSYREVVRSGNIEAEMKWENLGEPFAVEVGPQDSATKQHDMDSVFLEASDASISVNGEKFSGGVVDRQFFGKTMSTAFIALAEIWVEPRIQED
;
A
#
# COMPACT_ATOMS: atom_id res chain seq x y z
N MET A 1 7.53 11.21 -13.01
CA MET A 1 8.48 10.12 -12.71
C MET A 1 8.20 9.55 -11.33
N SER A 2 8.25 8.25 -11.19
CA SER A 2 8.05 7.62 -9.88
C SER A 2 9.23 7.92 -8.97
N LYS A 3 8.93 8.23 -7.70
CA LYS A 3 9.95 8.42 -6.66
C LYS A 3 10.33 7.11 -5.96
N PHE A 4 9.61 6.04 -6.23
CA PHE A 4 9.80 4.76 -5.57
C PHE A 4 10.60 3.82 -6.47
N PRO A 5 11.77 3.31 -6.01
CA PRO A 5 12.59 2.43 -6.84
C PRO A 5 11.85 1.20 -7.35
N SER A 6 10.91 0.66 -6.57
CA SER A 6 10.15 -0.51 -6.95
C SER A 6 9.24 -0.30 -8.16
N PHE A 7 8.94 0.94 -8.50
CA PHE A 7 8.11 1.27 -9.66
C PHE A 7 8.90 1.67 -10.89
N GLN A 8 10.20 1.90 -10.76
CA GLN A 8 11.02 2.32 -11.90
C GLN A 8 11.13 1.21 -12.94
N GLY A 9 10.96 1.58 -14.20
CA GLY A 9 11.09 0.64 -15.31
C GLY A 9 9.95 -0.34 -15.48
N LYS A 10 8.89 -0.25 -14.67
CA LYS A 10 7.73 -1.13 -14.83
C LYS A 10 6.84 -0.64 -15.95
N ALA A 11 6.42 -1.58 -16.81
CA ALA A 11 5.47 -1.29 -17.87
C ALA A 11 4.15 -0.79 -17.26
N GLY A 12 3.51 0.15 -17.91
CA GLY A 12 2.26 0.73 -17.45
C GLY A 12 2.41 1.98 -16.61
N LEU A 13 3.61 2.22 -16.05
CA LEU A 13 3.90 3.48 -15.35
C LEU A 13 4.38 4.56 -16.31
N GLU A 14 4.99 4.14 -17.41
CA GLU A 14 5.37 5.05 -18.47
C GLU A 14 4.11 5.57 -19.18
N GLY A 15 4.05 6.85 -19.40
CA GLY A 15 2.87 7.46 -20.01
C GLY A 15 1.70 7.72 -19.07
N MET A 16 1.82 7.36 -17.80
CA MET A 16 0.80 7.72 -16.81
C MET A 16 0.83 9.22 -16.54
N THR A 17 -0.35 9.79 -16.34
CA THR A 17 -0.46 11.19 -15.94
C THR A 17 -0.31 11.30 -14.44
N TYR A 18 0.60 12.15 -14.00
CA TYR A 18 0.83 12.44 -12.59
C TYR A 18 0.20 13.79 -12.26
N LEU A 19 -0.69 13.78 -11.27
CA LEU A 19 -1.41 14.97 -10.84
C LEU A 19 -0.88 15.41 -9.48
N GLU A 20 -0.70 16.72 -9.32
CA GLU A 20 -0.38 17.27 -8.01
C GLU A 20 -1.65 17.31 -7.17
N LEU A 21 -1.54 16.87 -5.91
CA LEU A 21 -2.68 16.88 -5.00
C LEU A 21 -2.84 18.26 -4.38
N ASP A 22 -4.04 18.82 -4.49
CA ASP A 22 -4.40 20.05 -3.83
C ASP A 22 -4.78 19.81 -2.38
N HIS A 23 -5.30 18.61 -2.09
CA HIS A 23 -5.87 18.30 -0.79
C HIS A 23 -5.86 16.80 -0.54
N VAL A 24 -5.54 16.43 0.69
CA VAL A 24 -5.62 15.05 1.17
C VAL A 24 -6.36 15.05 2.49
N PHE A 25 -7.34 14.17 2.60
CA PHE A 25 -8.14 14.02 3.81
C PHE A 25 -8.24 12.55 4.17
N SER A 26 -8.14 12.24 5.45
CA SER A 26 -8.29 10.86 5.90
C SER A 26 -9.12 10.80 7.16
N ASP A 27 -9.88 9.72 7.33
CA ASP A 27 -10.59 9.43 8.56
C ASP A 27 -10.71 7.92 8.77
N GLY A 28 -11.30 7.54 9.89
CA GLY A 28 -11.42 6.16 10.32
C GLY A 28 -10.63 5.91 11.60
N ASN A 29 -10.92 4.79 12.23
CA ASN A 29 -10.31 4.46 13.52
C ASN A 29 -9.11 3.51 13.41
N MET A 30 -8.78 3.04 12.21
CA MET A 30 -7.71 2.09 11.95
C MET A 30 -7.89 0.74 12.66
N LYS A 31 -9.09 0.48 13.15
CA LYS A 31 -9.47 -0.81 13.75
C LYS A 31 -10.55 -1.48 12.92
N ASP A 32 -11.56 -0.72 12.53
CA ASP A 32 -12.67 -1.22 11.73
C ASP A 32 -12.57 -0.77 10.29
N SER A 33 -12.18 0.47 10.07
CA SER A 33 -12.12 1.06 8.74
C SER A 33 -11.13 2.20 8.66
N TYR A 34 -10.72 2.49 7.44
CA TYR A 34 -9.90 3.65 7.11
C TYR A 34 -10.33 4.17 5.73
N ARG A 35 -10.34 5.48 5.58
CA ARG A 35 -10.70 6.13 4.32
C ARG A 35 -9.71 7.25 4.03
N GLU A 36 -9.35 7.38 2.77
CA GLU A 36 -8.50 8.45 2.29
C GLU A 36 -9.12 9.07 1.05
N VAL A 37 -9.22 10.39 1.05
CA VAL A 37 -9.75 11.17 -0.07
C VAL A 37 -8.64 12.08 -0.56
N VAL A 38 -8.38 12.04 -1.86
CA VAL A 38 -7.37 12.89 -2.49
C VAL A 38 -8.05 13.72 -3.58
N ARG A 39 -7.63 14.96 -3.73
CA ARG A 39 -8.22 15.87 -4.70
C ARG A 39 -7.14 16.57 -5.49
N SER A 40 -7.37 16.68 -6.80
CA SER A 40 -6.53 17.45 -7.71
C SER A 40 -7.44 18.11 -8.74
N GLY A 41 -7.63 19.43 -8.64
CA GLY A 41 -8.55 20.16 -9.50
C GLY A 41 -9.97 19.64 -9.41
N ASN A 42 -10.52 19.16 -10.52
CA ASN A 42 -11.87 18.61 -10.59
C ASN A 42 -11.94 17.12 -10.32
N ILE A 43 -10.79 16.49 -10.00
CA ILE A 43 -10.73 15.06 -9.76
C ILE A 43 -10.68 14.81 -8.27
N GLU A 44 -11.58 13.98 -7.76
CA GLU A 44 -11.60 13.52 -6.38
C GLU A 44 -11.64 12.01 -6.37
N ALA A 45 -10.65 11.40 -5.72
CA ALA A 45 -10.58 9.96 -5.57
C ALA A 45 -10.74 9.60 -4.10
N GLU A 46 -11.55 8.57 -3.84
CA GLU A 46 -11.76 8.04 -2.50
C GLU A 46 -11.31 6.58 -2.46
N MET A 47 -10.51 6.27 -1.46
CA MET A 47 -10.09 4.89 -1.18
C MET A 47 -10.61 4.51 0.20
N LYS A 48 -11.28 3.37 0.29
CA LYS A 48 -11.82 2.86 1.56
C LYS A 48 -11.32 1.45 1.82
N TRP A 49 -10.95 1.21 3.05
CA TRP A 49 -10.59 -0.12 3.56
C TRP A 49 -11.54 -0.43 4.70
N GLU A 50 -12.23 -1.55 4.64
CA GLU A 50 -13.24 -1.94 5.62
C GLU A 50 -12.94 -3.33 6.18
N ASN A 51 -13.47 -3.60 7.35
CA ASN A 51 -13.27 -4.87 8.05
C ASN A 51 -11.78 -5.15 8.23
N LEU A 52 -11.09 -4.22 8.89
CA LEU A 52 -9.65 -4.32 9.13
C LEU A 52 -9.34 -5.44 10.14
N GLY A 53 -8.25 -6.15 9.88
CA GLY A 53 -7.74 -7.17 10.78
C GLY A 53 -6.76 -6.59 11.81
N GLU A 54 -6.06 -7.47 12.49
CA GLU A 54 -5.02 -7.06 13.44
C GLU A 54 -3.73 -6.70 12.70
N PRO A 55 -3.00 -5.69 13.17
CA PRO A 55 -1.70 -5.38 12.58
C PRO A 55 -0.72 -6.55 12.69
N PHE A 56 0.09 -6.75 11.67
CA PHE A 56 1.13 -7.76 11.70
C PHE A 56 2.42 -7.24 11.06
N ALA A 57 3.54 -7.77 11.53
CA ALA A 57 4.86 -7.37 11.03
C ALA A 57 5.35 -8.34 9.97
N VAL A 58 6.04 -7.80 8.97
CA VAL A 58 6.72 -8.58 7.93
C VAL A 58 8.17 -8.15 7.90
N GLU A 59 9.07 -9.13 7.96
CA GLU A 59 10.50 -8.90 7.84
C GLU A 59 11.02 -9.60 6.59
N VAL A 60 11.75 -8.90 5.75
CA VAL A 60 12.37 -9.49 4.57
C VAL A 60 13.85 -9.11 4.52
N GLY A 61 14.66 -10.05 4.05
CA GLY A 61 16.09 -9.82 3.86
C GLY A 61 16.38 -9.07 2.57
N PRO A 62 17.68 -8.74 2.34
CA PRO A 62 18.05 -7.91 1.18
C PRO A 62 17.64 -8.50 -0.17
N GLN A 63 17.62 -9.82 -0.30
CA GLN A 63 17.29 -10.47 -1.59
C GLN A 63 15.85 -10.19 -2.02
N ASP A 64 14.95 -9.99 -1.06
CA ASP A 64 13.51 -9.81 -1.31
C ASP A 64 13.05 -8.39 -1.07
N SER A 65 13.89 -7.52 -0.51
CA SER A 65 13.51 -6.14 -0.24
C SER A 65 13.54 -5.30 -1.51
N ALA A 66 12.85 -4.16 -1.46
CA ALA A 66 12.76 -3.25 -2.61
C ALA A 66 14.13 -2.66 -3.00
N THR A 67 15.02 -2.47 -2.06
CA THR A 67 16.35 -1.91 -2.32
C THR A 67 17.37 -2.95 -2.75
N LYS A 68 17.12 -4.22 -2.45
CA LYS A 68 18.08 -5.33 -2.64
C LYS A 68 19.35 -5.20 -1.82
N GLN A 69 19.40 -4.26 -0.91
CA GLN A 69 20.58 -3.96 -0.09
C GLN A 69 20.29 -3.93 1.41
N HIS A 70 19.02 -3.82 1.79
CA HIS A 70 18.63 -3.60 3.18
C HIS A 70 17.66 -4.67 3.64
N ASP A 71 17.66 -4.95 4.94
CA ASP A 71 16.52 -5.61 5.56
C ASP A 71 15.34 -4.62 5.54
N MET A 72 14.15 -5.13 5.27
CA MET A 72 12.94 -4.31 5.26
C MET A 72 12.00 -4.84 6.32
N ASP A 73 11.61 -3.96 7.24
CA ASP A 73 10.63 -4.27 8.27
C ASP A 73 9.38 -3.43 8.00
N SER A 74 8.25 -4.09 7.94
CA SER A 74 6.97 -3.43 7.63
C SER A 74 5.89 -3.90 8.58
N VAL A 75 4.92 -3.02 8.84
CA VAL A 75 3.72 -3.38 9.58
C VAL A 75 2.52 -3.13 8.68
N PHE A 76 1.74 -4.17 8.48
CA PHE A 76 0.57 -4.14 7.60
C PHE A 76 -0.72 -4.39 8.35
N LEU A 77 -1.80 -3.86 7.78
CA LEU A 77 -3.16 -4.04 8.24
C LEU A 77 -3.98 -4.51 7.06
N GLU A 78 -4.50 -5.73 7.11
CA GLU A 78 -5.32 -6.27 6.02
C GLU A 78 -6.75 -5.75 6.12
N ALA A 79 -7.39 -5.58 4.97
CA ALA A 79 -8.82 -5.29 4.89
C ALA A 79 -9.51 -6.42 4.12
N SER A 80 -10.65 -6.89 4.61
CA SER A 80 -11.41 -7.90 3.89
C SER A 80 -12.38 -7.29 2.87
N ASP A 81 -12.53 -5.97 2.88
CA ASP A 81 -13.30 -5.23 1.89
C ASP A 81 -12.62 -3.90 1.61
N ALA A 82 -12.71 -3.46 0.36
CA ALA A 82 -12.11 -2.19 -0.05
C ALA A 82 -12.77 -1.69 -1.31
N SER A 83 -12.72 -0.38 -1.52
CA SER A 83 -13.26 0.23 -2.74
C SER A 83 -12.48 1.48 -3.11
N ILE A 84 -12.53 1.78 -4.41
CA ILE A 84 -11.99 3.02 -4.96
C ILE A 84 -13.10 3.66 -5.80
N SER A 85 -13.30 4.95 -5.60
CA SER A 85 -14.21 5.72 -6.45
C SER A 85 -13.53 6.99 -6.93
N VAL A 86 -13.90 7.45 -8.12
CA VAL A 86 -13.41 8.71 -8.68
C VAL A 86 -14.62 9.54 -9.06
N ASN A 87 -14.72 10.74 -8.51
CA ASN A 87 -15.85 11.66 -8.72
C ASN A 87 -17.19 10.99 -8.44
N GLY A 88 -17.24 10.16 -7.39
CA GLY A 88 -18.44 9.45 -6.97
C GLY A 88 -18.73 8.17 -7.73
N GLU A 89 -17.94 7.82 -8.72
CA GLU A 89 -18.13 6.62 -9.53
C GLU A 89 -17.22 5.50 -9.02
N LYS A 90 -17.83 4.46 -8.48
CA LYS A 90 -17.10 3.35 -7.87
C LYS A 90 -16.55 2.41 -8.95
N PHE A 91 -15.28 2.04 -8.81
CA PHE A 91 -14.68 1.06 -9.70
C PHE A 91 -15.20 -0.33 -9.36
N SER A 92 -15.42 -1.14 -10.40
CA SER A 92 -15.77 -2.54 -10.23
C SER A 92 -14.53 -3.33 -9.83
N GLY A 93 -14.76 -4.44 -9.15
CA GLY A 93 -13.69 -5.32 -8.68
C GLY A 93 -13.93 -5.70 -7.24
N GLY A 94 -13.10 -6.57 -6.73
CA GLY A 94 -13.21 -7.04 -5.36
C GLY A 94 -11.86 -7.39 -4.77
N VAL A 95 -11.86 -7.56 -3.46
CA VAL A 95 -10.69 -7.97 -2.70
C VAL A 95 -10.56 -9.49 -2.79
N VAL A 96 -9.36 -9.97 -3.03
CA VAL A 96 -9.05 -11.40 -3.03
C VAL A 96 -7.81 -11.64 -2.17
N ASP A 97 -7.53 -12.89 -1.88
CA ASP A 97 -6.31 -13.26 -1.17
C ASP A 97 -5.19 -13.54 -2.15
N ARG A 98 -3.96 -13.30 -1.72
CA ARG A 98 -2.77 -13.60 -2.49
C ARG A 98 -1.64 -14.03 -1.58
N GLN A 99 -0.63 -14.64 -2.16
CA GLN A 99 0.60 -14.94 -1.43
C GLN A 99 1.50 -13.72 -1.39
N PHE A 100 2.01 -13.41 -0.21
CA PHE A 100 2.89 -12.27 0.01
C PHE A 100 3.96 -12.68 1.01
N PHE A 101 5.18 -12.87 0.54
CA PHE A 101 6.32 -13.33 1.35
C PHE A 101 6.00 -14.57 2.18
N GLY A 102 5.39 -15.58 1.54
CA GLY A 102 5.07 -16.85 2.19
C GLY A 102 3.82 -16.83 3.07
N LYS A 103 3.11 -15.71 3.12
CA LYS A 103 1.88 -15.56 3.89
C LYS A 103 0.72 -15.30 2.94
N THR A 104 -0.41 -15.92 3.20
CA THR A 104 -1.65 -15.60 2.48
C THR A 104 -2.24 -14.34 3.10
N MET A 105 -2.44 -13.31 2.31
CA MET A 105 -3.04 -12.07 2.79
C MET A 105 -3.93 -11.45 1.72
N SER A 106 -4.78 -10.55 2.17
CA SER A 106 -5.68 -9.80 1.30
C SER A 106 -4.90 -8.93 0.31
N THR A 107 -5.46 -8.74 -0.88
CA THR A 107 -4.92 -7.77 -1.84
C THR A 107 -5.19 -6.33 -1.42
N ALA A 108 -6.07 -6.11 -0.43
CA ALA A 108 -6.31 -4.79 0.14
C ALA A 108 -5.62 -4.70 1.50
N PHE A 109 -4.71 -3.78 1.66
CA PHE A 109 -4.00 -3.61 2.93
C PHE A 109 -3.51 -2.17 3.07
N ILE A 110 -3.18 -1.81 4.30
CA ILE A 110 -2.59 -0.52 4.63
C ILE A 110 -1.21 -0.79 5.20
N ALA A 111 -0.20 -0.12 4.68
CA ALA A 111 1.14 -0.17 5.26
C ALA A 111 1.22 0.92 6.32
N LEU A 112 1.29 0.52 7.58
CA LEU A 112 1.39 1.46 8.70
C LEU A 112 2.80 2.00 8.86
N ALA A 113 3.79 1.16 8.59
CA ALA A 113 5.19 1.53 8.73
C ALA A 113 6.03 0.67 7.80
N GLU A 114 7.10 1.24 7.29
CA GLU A 114 8.11 0.51 6.53
C GLU A 114 9.46 1.15 6.82
N ILE A 115 10.42 0.35 7.29
CA ILE A 115 11.77 0.82 7.52
C ILE A 115 12.76 -0.12 6.85
N TRP A 116 13.81 0.48 6.30
CA TRP A 116 14.91 -0.24 5.67
C TRP A 116 16.14 -0.03 6.54
N VAL A 117 16.73 -1.13 7.00
CA VAL A 117 17.87 -1.08 7.92
C VAL A 117 19.04 -1.85 7.34
N GLU A 118 20.23 -1.57 7.86
CA GLU A 118 21.42 -2.34 7.50
C GLU A 118 21.13 -3.84 7.73
N PRO A 119 21.61 -4.70 6.82
CA PRO A 119 21.38 -6.13 6.98
C PRO A 119 21.83 -6.62 8.35
N ARG A 120 20.98 -7.43 8.98
CA ARG A 120 21.30 -7.97 10.30
C ARG A 120 22.42 -8.99 10.19
N ILE A 121 23.35 -8.90 11.12
CA ILE A 121 24.41 -9.88 11.21
C ILE A 121 23.84 -11.09 11.92
N GLN A 122 23.94 -12.26 11.26
CA GLN A 122 23.59 -13.50 11.90
C GLN A 122 24.81 -14.03 12.61
N GLU A 123 24.70 -14.18 13.91
CA GLU A 123 25.73 -14.83 14.71
C GLU A 123 25.48 -16.32 14.73
N ASP A 124 26.49 -17.08 14.43
CA ASP A 124 26.42 -18.54 14.45
C ASP A 124 26.48 -19.07 15.87
#